data_2034e99e5594b3251d837702542b7830
#
_entry.id   2034e99e5594b3251d837702542b7830
#
_cell.length_a   1.000
_cell.length_b   1.000
_cell.length_c   1.000
_cell.angle_alpha   90.00
_cell.angle_beta   90.00
_cell.angle_gamma   90.00
#
_symmetry.space_group_name_H-M   'P 1'
#
loop_
_entity.id
_entity.type
_entity.pdbx_description
1 polymer ?
#
loop_
_entity_poly.entity_id
_entity_poly.type
_entity_poly.pdbx_seq_one_letter_code
_entity_poly.pdbx_strand_id
1 'polypeptide(L)'
;VGMDSCIMSSLELCCAMYNYCDYMILSEDFESGYGWSYTGWLNALSENTSISSEELGKIIVDDMIADNEENGEGSSTLALIDESYMKVLYTAWADFAYANEPALLGENYSMHVRGGRRAHPVLREKGLFDFLFDEDGDYSMSDYYITDIMAVAQNIESKETEALAAAVNLSICYFNCTDDEVGMTGLSVTLPYGDSEFYGYLYPVFTGVGMDADYVGWLEKFVYAEGYNDYYDYESWYEDDWEGWDDYEDDWDWI
;
A
#
# COMPACT_ATOMS: atom_id res chain seq x y z
N VAL A 1 -13.86 12.21 -3.21
CA VAL A 1 -12.81 12.65 -2.27
C VAL A 1 -11.47 12.27 -2.84
N GLY A 2 -10.48 13.19 -2.83
CA GLY A 2 -9.10 12.89 -3.21
C GLY A 2 -8.18 13.12 -2.01
N MET A 3 -7.16 12.28 -1.89
CA MET A 3 -6.11 12.43 -0.87
C MET A 3 -4.76 12.51 -1.58
N ASP A 4 -4.19 13.71 -1.62
CA ASP A 4 -2.84 14.01 -2.11
C ASP A 4 -1.85 13.60 -1.01
N SER A 5 -1.62 12.29 -0.89
CA SER A 5 -0.82 11.67 0.17
C SER A 5 -0.46 10.23 -0.18
N CYS A 6 0.78 9.86 0.12
CA CYS A 6 1.32 8.52 -0.08
C CYS A 6 0.49 7.43 0.60
N ILE A 7 0.40 6.25 0.00
CA ILE A 7 -0.03 4.99 0.62
C ILE A 7 -1.48 5.05 1.17
N MET A 8 -2.34 5.86 0.54
CA MET A 8 -3.72 5.99 0.99
C MET A 8 -4.67 4.98 0.33
N SER A 9 -4.29 4.37 -0.81
CA SER A 9 -5.17 3.43 -1.51
C SER A 9 -5.17 2.07 -0.83
N SER A 10 -5.96 1.94 0.24
CA SER A 10 -6.17 0.67 0.93
C SER A 10 -7.65 0.31 1.02
N LEU A 11 -7.93 -1.00 0.98
CA LEU A 11 -9.28 -1.54 1.16
C LEU A 11 -9.91 -1.04 2.46
N GLU A 12 -9.11 -0.93 3.52
CA GLU A 12 -9.56 -0.52 4.84
C GLU A 12 -10.01 0.95 4.86
N LEU A 13 -9.26 1.84 4.20
CA LEU A 13 -9.66 3.24 4.08
C LEU A 13 -10.92 3.38 3.23
N CYS A 14 -10.99 2.68 2.11
CA CYS A 14 -12.20 2.66 1.29
C CYS A 14 -13.41 2.13 2.08
N CYS A 15 -13.25 1.07 2.87
CA CYS A 15 -14.29 0.59 3.78
C CYS A 15 -14.73 1.62 4.84
N ALA A 16 -13.82 2.48 5.28
CA ALA A 16 -14.16 3.57 6.19
C ALA A 16 -14.96 4.70 5.49
N MET A 17 -14.74 4.89 4.19
CA MET A 17 -15.21 6.06 3.44
C MET A 17 -16.45 5.81 2.57
N TYR A 18 -16.78 4.56 2.22
CA TYR A 18 -17.83 4.23 1.25
C TYR A 18 -19.24 4.81 1.54
N ASN A 19 -19.51 5.19 2.78
CA ASN A 19 -20.77 5.84 3.15
C ASN A 19 -20.75 7.38 3.01
N TYR A 20 -19.58 7.97 2.73
CA TYR A 20 -19.34 9.41 2.79
C TYR A 20 -19.01 10.04 1.44
N CYS A 21 -18.64 9.23 0.43
CA CYS A 21 -18.35 9.71 -0.91
C CYS A 21 -18.70 8.65 -1.96
N ASP A 22 -18.93 9.08 -3.21
CA ASP A 22 -19.21 8.18 -4.34
C ASP A 22 -17.91 7.69 -4.98
N TYR A 23 -16.85 8.52 -4.97
CA TYR A 23 -15.55 8.22 -5.54
C TYR A 23 -14.42 8.64 -4.62
N MET A 24 -13.34 7.85 -4.63
CA MET A 24 -12.06 8.22 -4.06
C MET A 24 -10.95 8.26 -5.11
N ILE A 25 -9.98 9.18 -4.93
CA ILE A 25 -8.75 9.23 -5.71
C ILE A 25 -7.60 9.09 -4.71
N LEU A 26 -6.84 8.01 -4.84
CA LEU A 26 -5.87 7.57 -3.85
C LEU A 26 -4.63 7.00 -4.54
N SER A 27 -3.45 7.21 -3.95
CA SER A 27 -2.23 6.52 -4.33
C SER A 27 -2.04 5.24 -3.53
N GLU A 28 -1.71 4.16 -4.21
CA GLU A 28 -1.34 2.89 -3.57
C GLU A 28 0.07 2.93 -3.02
N ASP A 29 0.94 3.72 -3.65
CA ASP A 29 2.33 3.86 -3.30
C ASP A 29 2.68 5.27 -2.84
N PHE A 30 4.00 5.55 -2.76
CA PHE A 30 4.49 6.88 -2.49
C PHE A 30 4.08 7.84 -3.60
N GLU A 31 3.90 9.08 -3.25
CA GLU A 31 3.67 10.18 -4.18
C GLU A 31 4.86 11.12 -4.16
N SER A 32 5.04 11.86 -5.26
CA SER A 32 6.01 12.95 -5.34
C SER A 32 5.81 13.96 -4.21
N GLY A 33 6.90 14.42 -3.61
CA GLY A 33 6.87 15.48 -2.60
C GLY A 33 6.30 16.81 -3.08
N TYR A 34 6.07 16.98 -4.39
CA TYR A 34 5.41 18.15 -4.97
C TYR A 34 3.89 18.06 -4.94
N GLY A 35 3.34 16.88 -4.64
CA GLY A 35 1.90 16.60 -4.66
C GLY A 35 1.32 16.51 -6.06
N TRP A 36 0.01 16.64 -6.17
CA TRP A 36 -0.71 16.51 -7.44
C TRP A 36 -0.52 17.73 -8.34
N SER A 37 -0.58 17.52 -9.67
CA SER A 37 -0.63 18.59 -10.65
C SER A 37 -1.99 19.29 -10.66
N TYR A 38 -2.11 20.42 -9.97
CA TYR A 38 -3.39 21.13 -9.78
C TYR A 38 -3.84 21.96 -10.99
N THR A 39 -2.94 22.28 -11.91
CA THR A 39 -3.24 23.23 -12.99
C THR A 39 -4.22 22.65 -14.02
N GLY A 40 -3.99 21.44 -14.49
CA GLY A 40 -4.77 20.84 -15.58
C GLY A 40 -6.23 20.61 -15.18
N TRP A 41 -6.46 19.84 -14.12
CA TRP A 41 -7.80 19.48 -13.70
C TRP A 41 -8.60 20.66 -13.13
N LEU A 42 -7.96 21.66 -12.49
CA LEU A 42 -8.67 22.89 -12.08
C LEU A 42 -9.11 23.74 -13.29
N ASN A 43 -8.32 23.78 -14.35
CA ASN A 43 -8.72 24.42 -15.60
C ASN A 43 -9.92 23.67 -16.22
N ALA A 44 -9.84 22.33 -16.33
CA ALA A 44 -10.96 21.51 -16.84
C ALA A 44 -12.26 21.76 -16.06
N LEU A 45 -12.18 21.79 -14.73
CA LEU A 45 -13.32 22.08 -13.85
C LEU A 45 -13.84 23.51 -14.05
N SER A 46 -12.96 24.50 -14.26
CA SER A 46 -13.36 25.90 -14.46
C SER A 46 -14.02 26.11 -15.83
N GLU A 47 -13.61 25.39 -16.86
CA GLU A 47 -14.17 25.43 -18.20
C GLU A 47 -15.51 24.70 -18.28
N ASN A 48 -15.68 23.60 -17.53
CA ASN A 48 -16.89 22.82 -17.47
C ASN A 48 -17.26 22.45 -16.01
N THR A 49 -17.98 23.34 -15.33
CA THR A 49 -18.43 23.11 -13.94
C THR A 49 -19.49 22.00 -13.81
N SER A 50 -19.92 21.39 -14.94
CA SER A 50 -20.84 20.26 -14.97
C SER A 50 -20.13 18.94 -15.33
N ILE A 51 -18.81 18.93 -15.35
CA ILE A 51 -18.02 17.71 -15.54
C ILE A 51 -18.40 16.67 -14.48
N SER A 52 -18.51 15.41 -14.86
CA SER A 52 -18.82 14.35 -13.91
C SER A 52 -17.63 14.09 -12.96
N SER A 53 -17.92 13.57 -11.77
CA SER A 53 -16.87 13.19 -10.81
C SER A 53 -15.91 12.16 -11.40
N GLU A 54 -16.43 11.23 -12.20
CA GLU A 54 -15.63 10.21 -12.87
C GLU A 54 -14.69 10.81 -13.93
N GLU A 55 -15.20 11.71 -14.80
CA GLU A 55 -14.36 12.37 -15.80
C GLU A 55 -13.30 13.28 -15.17
N LEU A 56 -13.69 14.03 -14.13
CA LEU A 56 -12.73 14.86 -13.39
C LEU A 56 -11.66 14.00 -12.70
N GLY A 57 -12.06 12.88 -12.11
CA GLY A 57 -11.15 11.94 -11.47
C GLY A 57 -10.10 11.38 -12.43
N LYS A 58 -10.52 11.01 -13.65
CA LYS A 58 -9.58 10.55 -14.71
C LYS A 58 -8.57 11.62 -15.09
N ILE A 59 -9.01 12.87 -15.21
CA ILE A 59 -8.11 14.00 -15.51
C ILE A 59 -7.08 14.19 -14.36
N ILE A 60 -7.52 14.11 -13.10
CA ILE A 60 -6.60 14.23 -11.95
C ILE A 60 -5.55 13.14 -11.99
N VAL A 61 -5.96 11.89 -12.24
CA VAL A 61 -5.05 10.74 -12.33
C VAL A 61 -4.04 10.94 -13.45
N ASP A 62 -4.49 11.29 -14.66
CA ASP A 62 -3.61 11.48 -15.81
C ASP A 62 -2.67 12.68 -15.66
N ASP A 63 -3.18 13.82 -15.12
CA ASP A 63 -2.38 15.02 -14.90
C ASP A 63 -1.23 14.75 -13.91
N MET A 64 -1.50 14.00 -12.83
CA MET A 64 -0.49 13.66 -11.81
C MET A 64 0.59 12.75 -12.39
N ILE A 65 0.21 11.68 -13.07
CA ILE A 65 1.18 10.75 -13.65
C ILE A 65 2.02 11.42 -14.74
N ALA A 66 1.40 12.19 -15.63
CA ALA A 66 2.13 12.91 -16.69
C ALA A 66 3.10 13.94 -16.12
N ASP A 67 2.74 14.66 -15.05
CA ASP A 67 3.59 15.64 -14.38
C ASP A 67 4.81 14.97 -13.75
N ASN A 68 4.61 13.83 -13.09
CA ASN A 68 5.70 13.05 -12.48
C ASN A 68 6.66 12.48 -13.54
N GLU A 69 6.15 11.96 -14.66
CA GLU A 69 6.98 11.48 -15.77
C GLU A 69 7.80 12.63 -16.40
N GLU A 70 7.18 13.80 -16.61
CA GLU A 70 7.87 14.97 -17.21
C GLU A 70 8.99 15.49 -16.29
N ASN A 71 8.76 15.49 -14.98
CA ASN A 71 9.71 16.01 -14.00
C ASN A 71 10.74 14.97 -13.52
N GLY A 72 10.56 13.70 -13.86
CA GLY A 72 11.45 12.61 -13.43
C GLY A 72 11.38 12.37 -11.91
N GLU A 73 10.18 12.51 -11.32
CA GLU A 73 9.95 12.51 -9.87
C GLU A 73 9.78 11.10 -9.27
N GLY A 74 10.27 10.08 -9.94
CA GLY A 74 10.19 8.71 -9.43
C GLY A 74 8.87 8.02 -9.75
N SER A 75 8.68 6.86 -9.15
CA SER A 75 7.50 6.02 -9.32
C SER A 75 6.29 6.59 -8.62
N SER A 76 5.13 6.50 -9.28
CA SER A 76 3.86 6.97 -8.75
C SER A 76 2.70 6.16 -9.27
N THR A 77 1.67 6.03 -8.45
CA THR A 77 0.39 5.40 -8.81
C THR A 77 -0.76 6.33 -8.44
N LEU A 78 -1.86 6.29 -9.17
CA LEU A 78 -3.08 6.93 -8.74
C LEU A 78 -4.31 6.16 -9.27
N ALA A 79 -5.26 5.87 -8.39
CA ALA A 79 -6.48 5.15 -8.69
C ALA A 79 -7.71 6.01 -8.44
N LEU A 80 -8.69 5.92 -9.36
CA LEU A 80 -10.05 6.39 -9.15
C LEU A 80 -10.92 5.20 -8.78
N ILE A 81 -11.44 5.21 -7.57
CA ILE A 81 -12.17 4.11 -6.95
C ILE A 81 -13.66 4.50 -6.85
N ASP A 82 -14.55 3.64 -7.36
CA ASP A 82 -16.00 3.75 -7.20
C ASP A 82 -16.43 3.06 -5.90
N GLU A 83 -16.78 3.85 -4.90
CA GLU A 83 -17.15 3.39 -3.56
C GLU A 83 -18.47 2.60 -3.54
N SER A 84 -19.28 2.68 -4.61
CA SER A 84 -20.53 1.91 -4.70
C SER A 84 -20.31 0.40 -4.75
N TYR A 85 -19.14 -0.03 -5.18
CA TYR A 85 -18.75 -1.45 -5.24
C TYR A 85 -17.97 -1.93 -4.00
N MET A 86 -17.69 -1.08 -3.02
CA MET A 86 -16.82 -1.41 -1.90
C MET A 86 -17.28 -2.62 -1.08
N LYS A 87 -18.60 -2.76 -0.89
CA LYS A 87 -19.14 -3.95 -0.20
C LYS A 87 -18.90 -5.25 -0.96
N VAL A 88 -18.99 -5.19 -2.29
CA VAL A 88 -18.73 -6.35 -3.15
C VAL A 88 -17.26 -6.71 -3.10
N LEU A 89 -16.38 -5.71 -3.20
CA LEU A 89 -14.94 -5.89 -3.14
C LEU A 89 -14.51 -6.46 -1.77
N TYR A 90 -14.97 -5.86 -0.68
CA TYR A 90 -14.64 -6.35 0.66
C TYR A 90 -15.10 -7.81 0.88
N THR A 91 -16.33 -8.14 0.43
CA THR A 91 -16.84 -9.52 0.53
C THR A 91 -15.98 -10.47 -0.30
N ALA A 92 -15.64 -10.10 -1.54
CA ALA A 92 -14.81 -10.94 -2.41
C ALA A 92 -13.41 -11.15 -1.84
N TRP A 93 -12.81 -10.12 -1.23
CA TRP A 93 -11.53 -10.23 -0.55
C TRP A 93 -11.61 -11.15 0.69
N ALA A 94 -12.62 -10.98 1.56
CA ALA A 94 -12.78 -11.83 2.73
C ALA A 94 -13.02 -13.30 2.35
N ASP A 95 -13.86 -13.57 1.34
CA ASP A 95 -14.10 -14.92 0.82
C ASP A 95 -12.82 -15.53 0.25
N PHE A 96 -12.04 -14.76 -0.53
CA PHE A 96 -10.73 -15.16 -1.04
C PHE A 96 -9.77 -15.51 0.10
N ALA A 97 -9.66 -14.65 1.09
CA ALA A 97 -8.76 -14.79 2.22
C ALA A 97 -9.09 -16.04 3.05
N TYR A 98 -10.36 -16.27 3.37
CA TYR A 98 -10.79 -17.46 4.11
C TYR A 98 -10.62 -18.76 3.32
N ALA A 99 -10.97 -18.75 2.03
CA ALA A 99 -10.87 -19.95 1.20
C ALA A 99 -9.42 -20.38 0.94
N ASN A 100 -8.50 -19.42 0.92
CA ASN A 100 -7.09 -19.66 0.61
C ASN A 100 -6.16 -19.49 1.83
N GLU A 101 -6.71 -19.49 3.05
CA GLU A 101 -5.97 -19.37 4.31
C GLU A 101 -4.72 -20.27 4.37
N PRO A 102 -4.77 -21.58 4.00
CA PRO A 102 -3.58 -22.43 4.05
C PRO A 102 -2.44 -21.97 3.12
N ALA A 103 -2.75 -21.32 2.00
CA ALA A 103 -1.75 -20.77 1.10
C ALA A 103 -1.18 -19.47 1.65
N LEU A 104 -2.02 -18.64 2.29
CA LEU A 104 -1.63 -17.35 2.83
C LEU A 104 -0.82 -17.46 4.13
N LEU A 105 -1.07 -18.49 4.94
CA LEU A 105 -0.45 -18.67 6.27
C LEU A 105 0.54 -19.84 6.35
N GLY A 106 0.69 -20.64 5.29
CA GLY A 106 1.55 -21.83 5.27
C GLY A 106 3.01 -21.53 4.97
N GLU A 107 3.83 -22.61 4.90
CA GLU A 107 5.27 -22.52 4.57
C GLU A 107 5.55 -21.79 3.24
N ASN A 108 4.61 -21.78 2.30
CA ASN A 108 4.71 -21.05 1.04
C ASN A 108 4.27 -19.57 1.15
N TYR A 109 3.89 -19.12 2.33
CA TYR A 109 3.55 -17.75 2.65
C TYR A 109 4.48 -16.72 2.00
N SER A 110 5.80 -16.94 2.12
CA SER A 110 6.79 -16.05 1.55
C SER A 110 6.73 -15.94 0.02
N MET A 111 6.16 -16.93 -0.68
CA MET A 111 6.03 -16.89 -2.14
C MET A 111 4.80 -16.08 -2.59
N HIS A 112 3.66 -16.23 -1.92
CA HIS A 112 2.42 -15.57 -2.31
C HIS A 112 2.37 -14.12 -1.83
N VAL A 113 2.69 -13.87 -0.60
CA VAL A 113 2.56 -12.54 0.00
C VAL A 113 3.84 -11.70 -0.13
N ARG A 114 5.03 -12.29 -0.02
CA ARG A 114 6.27 -11.59 -0.41
C ARG A 114 6.33 -11.36 -1.92
N GLY A 115 5.69 -12.22 -2.73
CA GLY A 115 5.49 -11.97 -4.15
C GLY A 115 4.66 -10.73 -4.37
N GLY A 116 3.55 -10.56 -3.64
CA GLY A 116 2.72 -9.39 -3.63
C GLY A 116 3.46 -8.13 -3.17
N ARG A 117 4.28 -8.24 -2.14
CA ARG A 117 5.13 -7.15 -1.65
C ARG A 117 6.27 -6.81 -2.61
N ARG A 118 6.84 -7.78 -3.31
CA ARG A 118 7.89 -7.58 -4.31
C ARG A 118 7.37 -7.08 -5.66
N ALA A 119 6.09 -7.17 -5.89
CA ALA A 119 5.45 -6.55 -7.05
C ALA A 119 5.46 -5.01 -6.92
N HIS A 120 5.73 -4.48 -5.73
CA HIS A 120 6.04 -3.08 -5.50
C HIS A 120 7.53 -2.80 -5.78
N PRO A 121 7.93 -2.31 -6.95
CA PRO A 121 9.34 -2.03 -7.27
C PRO A 121 9.92 -0.81 -6.56
N VAL A 122 9.07 0.05 -5.99
CA VAL A 122 9.40 1.38 -5.44
C VAL A 122 10.44 1.39 -4.35
N LEU A 123 10.65 0.26 -3.74
CA LEU A 123 11.56 0.16 -2.60
C LEU A 123 13.04 0.10 -2.97
N ARG A 124 13.37 0.34 -4.23
CA ARG A 124 14.76 0.27 -4.69
C ARG A 124 15.47 1.61 -4.83
N GLU A 125 14.75 2.71 -4.83
CA GLU A 125 15.37 4.03 -4.94
C GLU A 125 15.04 4.89 -3.71
N LYS A 126 16.08 5.38 -3.04
CA LYS A 126 15.99 6.23 -1.85
C LYS A 126 15.28 7.53 -2.20
N GLY A 127 14.07 7.70 -1.68
CA GLY A 127 13.27 8.90 -1.85
C GLY A 127 13.50 9.98 -0.78
N LEU A 128 12.78 11.11 -0.91
CA LEU A 128 12.86 12.24 0.03
C LEU A 128 12.52 11.84 1.49
N PHE A 129 11.69 10.80 1.67
CA PHE A 129 11.34 10.29 3.01
C PHE A 129 12.50 9.55 3.67
N ASP A 130 13.31 8.81 2.93
CA ASP A 130 14.52 8.18 3.43
C ASP A 130 15.47 9.23 3.99
N PHE A 131 15.56 10.40 3.33
CA PHE A 131 16.37 11.52 3.79
C PHE A 131 15.87 12.14 5.12
N LEU A 132 14.57 12.07 5.40
CA LEU A 132 13.98 12.70 6.59
C LEU A 132 13.95 11.78 7.81
N PHE A 133 14.05 10.47 7.63
CA PHE A 133 13.81 9.49 8.70
C PHE A 133 14.87 8.41 8.84
N ASP A 134 15.86 8.38 7.94
CA ASP A 134 16.84 7.31 7.96
C ASP A 134 18.28 7.81 7.88
N GLU A 135 19.07 7.52 8.91
CA GLU A 135 20.54 7.53 8.83
C GLU A 135 21.10 6.18 8.34
N ASP A 136 20.34 5.05 8.42
CA ASP A 136 20.82 3.72 8.04
C ASP A 136 19.69 2.67 7.71
N GLY A 137 18.43 3.06 7.50
CA GLY A 137 17.30 2.14 7.39
C GLY A 137 16.86 1.88 5.94
N ASP A 138 16.72 0.63 5.60
CA ASP A 138 16.13 0.13 4.36
C ASP A 138 14.61 -0.05 4.57
N TYR A 139 13.85 1.07 4.61
CA TYR A 139 12.39 1.02 4.78
C TYR A 139 11.75 0.45 3.51
N SER A 140 11.02 -0.64 3.69
CA SER A 140 10.25 -1.25 2.62
C SER A 140 8.76 -1.10 2.88
N MET A 141 7.93 -1.11 1.82
CA MET A 141 6.46 -1.18 1.98
C MET A 141 6.04 -2.33 2.89
N SER A 142 6.90 -3.35 3.00
CA SER A 142 6.73 -4.42 3.97
C SER A 142 6.66 -3.92 5.42
N ASP A 143 7.33 -2.81 5.73
CA ASP A 143 7.33 -2.22 7.07
C ASP A 143 6.01 -1.52 7.39
N TYR A 144 5.20 -1.22 6.35
CA TYR A 144 3.84 -0.70 6.50
C TYR A 144 2.76 -1.79 6.49
N TYR A 145 3.16 -3.08 6.41
CA TYR A 145 2.24 -4.23 6.40
C TYR A 145 1.17 -4.19 5.32
N ILE A 146 1.40 -3.44 4.25
CA ILE A 146 0.49 -3.33 3.11
C ILE A 146 1.03 -4.06 1.88
N THR A 147 0.13 -4.54 1.05
CA THR A 147 0.47 -5.26 -0.17
C THR A 147 -0.65 -5.09 -1.20
N ASP A 148 -0.30 -5.05 -2.48
CA ASP A 148 -1.28 -5.00 -3.56
C ASP A 148 -2.24 -6.20 -3.48
N ILE A 149 -3.55 -5.93 -3.54
CA ILE A 149 -4.61 -6.92 -3.34
C ILE A 149 -4.57 -8.04 -4.38
N MET A 150 -4.24 -7.73 -5.64
CA MET A 150 -4.17 -8.71 -6.71
C MET A 150 -2.82 -9.42 -6.75
N ALA A 151 -1.75 -8.77 -6.30
CA ALA A 151 -0.45 -9.41 -6.18
C ALA A 151 -0.48 -10.54 -5.13
N VAL A 152 -1.23 -10.39 -4.04
CA VAL A 152 -1.48 -11.48 -3.08
C VAL A 152 -2.17 -12.67 -3.76
N ALA A 153 -3.09 -12.41 -4.67
CA ALA A 153 -3.89 -13.44 -5.33
C ALA A 153 -3.24 -14.05 -6.58
N GLN A 154 -2.17 -13.42 -7.11
CA GLN A 154 -1.60 -13.72 -8.43
C GLN A 154 -1.23 -15.19 -8.67
N ASN A 155 -0.80 -15.91 -7.65
CA ASN A 155 -0.35 -17.30 -7.77
C ASN A 155 -1.34 -18.31 -7.14
N ILE A 156 -2.56 -17.88 -6.85
CA ILE A 156 -3.60 -18.69 -6.25
C ILE A 156 -4.74 -18.86 -7.25
N GLU A 157 -4.84 -20.05 -7.85
CA GLU A 157 -5.91 -20.39 -8.79
C GLU A 157 -7.13 -20.93 -8.03
N SER A 158 -8.14 -20.11 -7.86
CA SER A 158 -9.42 -20.46 -7.24
C SER A 158 -10.57 -19.66 -7.83
N LYS A 159 -11.80 -20.12 -7.62
CA LYS A 159 -12.99 -19.34 -8.02
C LYS A 159 -13.12 -18.03 -7.21
N GLU A 160 -12.58 -18.00 -6.01
CA GLU A 160 -12.51 -16.81 -5.17
C GLU A 160 -11.51 -15.78 -5.73
N THR A 161 -10.40 -16.24 -6.32
CA THR A 161 -9.47 -15.36 -7.05
C THR A 161 -10.15 -14.71 -8.25
N GLU A 162 -10.92 -15.48 -9.04
CA GLU A 162 -11.67 -14.94 -10.17
C GLU A 162 -12.74 -13.92 -9.71
N ALA A 163 -13.43 -14.20 -8.61
CA ALA A 163 -14.41 -13.30 -8.01
C ALA A 163 -13.77 -12.02 -7.48
N LEU A 164 -12.62 -12.13 -6.82
CA LEU A 164 -11.85 -10.99 -6.34
C LEU A 164 -11.39 -10.09 -7.50
N ALA A 165 -10.80 -10.69 -8.54
CA ALA A 165 -10.38 -9.94 -9.72
C ALA A 165 -11.54 -9.20 -10.39
N ALA A 166 -12.71 -9.83 -10.48
CA ALA A 166 -13.91 -9.18 -11.00
C ALA A 166 -14.37 -8.01 -10.12
N ALA A 167 -14.31 -8.15 -8.81
CA ALA A 167 -14.69 -7.10 -7.87
C ALA A 167 -13.70 -5.92 -7.89
N VAL A 168 -12.39 -6.18 -7.98
CA VAL A 168 -11.35 -5.15 -8.15
C VAL A 168 -11.59 -4.36 -9.44
N ASN A 169 -11.81 -5.03 -10.56
CA ASN A 169 -12.10 -4.38 -11.85
C ASN A 169 -13.40 -3.57 -11.87
N LEU A 170 -14.35 -3.87 -10.99
CA LEU A 170 -15.57 -3.06 -10.84
C LEU A 170 -15.33 -1.82 -9.97
N SER A 171 -14.49 -1.95 -8.96
CA SER A 171 -14.24 -0.90 -7.96
C SER A 171 -13.21 0.12 -8.45
N ILE A 172 -12.13 -0.32 -9.09
CA ILE A 172 -11.13 0.56 -9.66
C ILE A 172 -11.56 0.92 -11.09
N CYS A 173 -12.30 2.04 -11.22
CA CYS A 173 -12.85 2.45 -12.51
C CYS A 173 -11.83 3.17 -13.40
N TYR A 174 -10.72 3.64 -12.85
CA TYR A 174 -9.57 4.15 -13.59
C TYR A 174 -8.29 4.04 -12.74
N PHE A 175 -7.19 3.70 -13.39
CA PHE A 175 -5.88 3.60 -12.76
C PHE A 175 -4.81 4.00 -13.77
N ASN A 176 -3.81 4.75 -13.32
CA ASN A 176 -2.61 5.03 -14.08
C ASN A 176 -1.39 5.02 -13.15
N CYS A 177 -0.23 4.71 -13.71
CA CYS A 177 1.03 4.66 -12.99
C CYS A 177 2.20 5.01 -13.92
N THR A 178 3.32 5.38 -13.35
CA THR A 178 4.57 5.51 -14.09
C THR A 178 5.08 4.14 -14.55
N ASP A 179 5.99 4.11 -15.54
CA ASP A 179 6.51 2.86 -16.13
C ASP A 179 7.16 1.93 -15.09
N ASP A 180 7.69 2.47 -13.99
CA ASP A 180 8.36 1.71 -12.93
C ASP A 180 7.37 0.92 -12.05
N GLU A 181 6.08 1.27 -12.09
CA GLU A 181 5.01 0.69 -11.27
C GLU A 181 4.11 -0.29 -12.03
N VAL A 182 4.54 -0.74 -13.18
CA VAL A 182 3.78 -1.71 -13.99
C VAL A 182 3.59 -3.02 -13.21
N GLY A 183 2.32 -3.36 -12.95
CA GLY A 183 1.94 -4.59 -12.24
C GLY A 183 1.15 -4.33 -10.96
N MET A 184 1.08 -3.07 -10.50
CA MET A 184 0.14 -2.65 -9.45
C MET A 184 -1.28 -2.59 -9.96
N THR A 185 -2.24 -2.73 -9.07
CA THR A 185 -3.67 -2.67 -9.40
C THR A 185 -4.35 -1.42 -8.88
N GLY A 186 -3.67 -0.62 -8.07
CA GLY A 186 -4.17 0.63 -7.52
C GLY A 186 -4.90 0.48 -6.18
N LEU A 187 -4.84 -0.71 -5.54
CA LEU A 187 -5.43 -0.93 -4.23
C LEU A 187 -4.64 -1.96 -3.42
N SER A 188 -4.30 -1.60 -2.20
CA SER A 188 -3.63 -2.46 -1.24
C SER A 188 -4.56 -3.01 -0.17
N VAL A 189 -4.05 -4.01 0.57
CA VAL A 189 -4.64 -4.55 1.80
C VAL A 189 -3.59 -4.61 2.89
N THR A 190 -4.04 -4.53 4.15
CA THR A 190 -3.16 -4.60 5.31
C THR A 190 -3.10 -6.02 5.87
N LEU A 191 -1.88 -6.54 6.03
CA LEU A 191 -1.63 -7.88 6.54
C LEU A 191 -0.53 -7.80 7.63
N PRO A 192 -0.87 -7.91 8.94
CA PRO A 192 0.02 -7.60 10.07
C PRO A 192 0.98 -8.74 10.41
N TYR A 193 1.89 -9.06 9.53
CA TYR A 193 2.80 -10.19 9.67
C TYR A 193 3.79 -10.04 10.81
N GLY A 194 3.77 -11.02 11.76
CA GLY A 194 4.73 -11.12 12.85
C GLY A 194 4.63 -10.00 13.90
N ASP A 195 3.72 -9.04 13.74
CA ASP A 195 3.63 -7.87 14.59
C ASP A 195 2.33 -7.83 15.39
N SER A 196 2.40 -8.33 16.62
CA SER A 196 1.27 -8.35 17.55
C SER A 196 0.95 -6.96 18.10
N GLU A 197 1.91 -6.06 18.18
CA GLU A 197 1.69 -4.69 18.65
C GLU A 197 0.91 -3.92 17.60
N PHE A 198 1.36 -3.98 16.35
CA PHE A 198 0.65 -3.36 15.22
C PHE A 198 -0.78 -3.92 15.08
N TYR A 199 -0.97 -5.24 15.15
CA TYR A 199 -2.31 -5.83 15.15
C TYR A 199 -3.18 -5.31 16.30
N GLY A 200 -2.59 -5.11 17.48
CA GLY A 200 -3.30 -4.52 18.63
C GLY A 200 -3.82 -3.11 18.35
N TYR A 201 -3.16 -2.33 17.50
CA TYR A 201 -3.67 -1.03 17.02
C TYR A 201 -4.70 -1.18 15.91
N LEU A 202 -4.50 -2.11 14.96
CA LEU A 202 -5.41 -2.33 13.83
C LEU A 202 -6.81 -2.75 14.27
N TYR A 203 -6.91 -3.68 15.21
CA TYR A 203 -8.18 -4.28 15.59
C TYR A 203 -9.25 -3.26 16.01
N PRO A 204 -8.98 -2.35 16.98
CA PRO A 204 -9.98 -1.35 17.38
C PRO A 204 -10.24 -0.30 16.28
N VAL A 205 -9.27 0.02 15.44
CA VAL A 205 -9.44 0.97 14.33
C VAL A 205 -10.34 0.38 13.27
N PHE A 206 -10.04 -0.82 12.76
CA PHE A 206 -10.79 -1.45 11.68
C PHE A 206 -12.22 -1.79 12.09
N THR A 207 -12.41 -2.33 13.30
CA THR A 207 -13.76 -2.56 13.81
C THR A 207 -14.52 -1.25 14.09
N GLY A 208 -13.82 -0.20 14.51
CA GLY A 208 -14.38 1.13 14.74
C GLY A 208 -14.86 1.83 13.45
N VAL A 209 -14.25 1.59 12.31
CA VAL A 209 -14.70 2.09 11.00
C VAL A 209 -15.74 1.18 10.33
N GLY A 210 -16.16 0.11 11.00
CA GLY A 210 -17.27 -0.74 10.57
C GLY A 210 -16.89 -1.98 9.75
N MET A 211 -15.60 -2.35 9.73
CA MET A 211 -15.20 -3.63 9.18
C MET A 211 -15.70 -4.79 10.06
N ASP A 212 -15.95 -5.93 9.43
CA ASP A 212 -16.46 -7.11 10.12
C ASP A 212 -15.46 -7.62 11.17
N ALA A 213 -15.91 -7.79 12.41
CA ALA A 213 -15.05 -8.17 13.52
C ALA A 213 -14.46 -9.59 13.37
N ASP A 214 -15.16 -10.50 12.67
CA ASP A 214 -14.66 -11.85 12.42
C ASP A 214 -13.50 -11.80 11.40
N TYR A 215 -13.60 -10.96 10.37
CA TYR A 215 -12.50 -10.72 9.43
C TYR A 215 -11.31 -10.05 10.12
N VAL A 216 -11.53 -8.99 10.88
CA VAL A 216 -10.44 -8.30 11.59
C VAL A 216 -9.78 -9.23 12.60
N GLY A 217 -10.57 -10.07 13.31
CA GLY A 217 -10.05 -11.11 14.18
C GLY A 217 -9.26 -12.20 13.44
N TRP A 218 -9.63 -12.48 12.19
CA TRP A 218 -8.89 -13.43 11.35
C TRP A 218 -7.48 -12.93 10.99
N LEU A 219 -7.29 -11.63 10.87
CA LEU A 219 -5.97 -11.02 10.60
C LEU A 219 -4.93 -11.34 11.68
N GLU A 220 -5.36 -11.66 12.92
CA GLU A 220 -4.44 -12.08 14.00
C GLU A 220 -3.61 -13.32 13.60
N LYS A 221 -4.12 -14.15 12.71
CA LYS A 221 -3.39 -15.35 12.24
C LYS A 221 -2.08 -15.00 11.53
N PHE A 222 -2.00 -13.85 10.89
CA PHE A 222 -0.78 -13.38 10.23
C PHE A 222 0.31 -13.04 11.24
N VAL A 223 -0.04 -12.64 12.45
CA VAL A 223 0.91 -12.39 13.53
C VAL A 223 1.69 -13.64 13.90
N TYR A 224 1.05 -14.81 13.75
CA TYR A 224 1.61 -16.11 14.13
C TYR A 224 1.90 -17.00 12.92
N ALA A 225 1.88 -16.48 11.70
CA ALA A 225 2.13 -17.25 10.48
C ALA A 225 3.55 -17.81 10.48
N GLU A 226 3.69 -19.11 10.14
CA GLU A 226 4.98 -19.78 10.05
C GLU A 226 5.87 -19.17 8.96
N GLY A 227 7.18 -19.08 9.21
CA GLY A 227 8.17 -18.54 8.26
C GLY A 227 8.50 -17.07 8.43
N TYR A 228 7.87 -16.36 9.37
CA TYR A 228 8.24 -14.99 9.69
C TYR A 228 9.48 -14.90 10.62
N ASN A 229 9.65 -15.86 11.52
CA ASN A 229 10.74 -15.87 12.49
C ASN A 229 12.16 -16.01 11.88
N ASP A 230 12.29 -16.40 10.61
CA ASP A 230 13.60 -16.54 9.96
C ASP A 230 14.16 -15.21 9.41
N TYR A 231 13.39 -14.11 9.45
CA TYR A 231 13.84 -12.83 8.87
C TYR A 231 14.34 -11.81 9.92
N TYR A 232 14.03 -11.99 11.19
CA TYR A 232 14.49 -11.14 12.28
C TYR A 232 15.44 -11.88 13.25
N ASP A 233 16.35 -12.70 12.73
CA ASP A 233 17.59 -13.00 13.48
C ASP A 233 18.58 -11.82 13.33
N TYR A 234 18.06 -10.62 13.65
CA TYR A 234 18.83 -9.38 13.64
C TYR A 234 19.86 -9.32 14.77
N GLU A 235 19.72 -10.19 15.78
CA GLU A 235 20.69 -10.27 16.89
C GLU A 235 21.99 -10.99 16.49
N SER A 236 22.02 -11.75 15.40
CA SER A 236 23.25 -12.47 14.99
C SER A 236 24.27 -11.62 14.22
N TRP A 237 23.89 -10.40 13.78
CA TRP A 237 24.78 -9.52 13.01
C TRP A 237 25.54 -8.51 13.85
N TYR A 238 25.22 -8.36 15.14
CA TYR A 238 25.88 -7.39 16.04
C TYR A 238 26.90 -7.98 17.00
N GLU A 239 27.13 -9.30 17.03
CA GLU A 239 28.13 -9.89 17.94
C GLU A 239 29.57 -9.98 17.38
N ASP A 240 29.80 -9.76 16.08
CA ASP A 240 31.13 -9.97 15.48
C ASP A 240 31.95 -8.72 15.12
N ASP A 241 31.43 -7.49 15.27
CA ASP A 241 32.18 -6.27 14.84
C ASP A 241 32.39 -5.19 15.92
N TRP A 242 32.33 -5.54 17.22
CA TRP A 242 32.62 -4.59 18.30
C TRP A 242 34.00 -4.77 18.94
N GLU A 243 35.01 -5.27 18.23
CA GLU A 243 36.42 -5.15 18.63
C GLU A 243 37.18 -4.21 17.68
N GLY A 244 37.16 -2.91 17.96
CA GLY A 244 38.05 -2.01 17.23
C GLY A 244 37.74 -0.53 17.14
N TRP A 245 37.14 0.09 18.15
CA TRP A 245 37.04 1.57 18.22
C TRP A 245 37.35 2.09 19.63
N ASP A 246 38.51 1.71 20.16
CA ASP A 246 39.22 2.49 21.19
C ASP A 246 40.39 3.15 20.48
N ASP A 247 40.23 4.41 20.08
CA ASP A 247 41.29 5.42 19.91
C ASP A 247 40.78 6.55 18.99
N TYR A 248 39.96 7.44 19.51
CA TYR A 248 39.95 8.84 19.09
C TYR A 248 39.81 9.71 20.32
N GLU A 249 40.97 10.22 20.76
CA GLU A 249 41.11 11.27 21.79
C GLU A 249 40.49 12.60 21.26
N ASP A 250 39.86 13.27 22.21
CA ASP A 250 39.34 14.62 22.15
C ASP A 250 40.30 15.63 21.48
N ASP A 251 39.81 16.35 20.49
CA ASP A 251 40.32 17.68 20.13
C ASP A 251 39.16 18.58 19.71
N TRP A 252 38.46 19.16 20.69
CA TRP A 252 37.58 20.31 20.51
C TRP A 252 38.19 21.56 21.06
N ASP A 253 39.14 22.13 20.33
CA ASP A 253 39.50 23.53 20.44
C ASP A 253 39.28 24.18 19.08
N TRP A 254 38.25 25.01 18.96
CA TRP A 254 38.16 26.22 18.11
C TRP A 254 36.89 27.03 18.41
N ILE A 255 37.08 28.12 19.23
CA ILE A 255 36.44 29.47 19.23
C ILE A 255 34.94 29.54 18.97
#